data_170989f14122fbde7323b3ce1ae1431f
#
_entry.id   170989f14122fbde7323b3ce1ae1431f
#
_cell.length_a   1.000
_cell.length_b   1.000
_cell.length_c   1.000
_cell.angle_alpha   90.00
_cell.angle_beta   90.00
_cell.angle_gamma   90.00
#
_symmetry.space_group_name_H-M   'P 1'
#
loop_
_entity.id
_entity.type
_entity.pdbx_description
1 polymer ?
#
loop_
_entity_poly.entity_id
_entity_poly.type
_entity_poly.pdbx_seq_one_letter_code
_entity_poly.pdbx_strand_id
1 'polypeptide(L)'
;LKGLNAELNGELPVLGFAGSPMSLAFFMIAGRSPNQKLAEVLAFIEEQAEITQALLEWLTVMTVDYLNFQIASGAHAVQLFESFADVIPLEIYKRFVQPTHEKIFSALSTSAPSILFTKESPHLDLMLQSGASVLSVGNCIELEQAQKQAPEMIFQGNVDNKILADGTKAEITQAVQKCFEQSGRKNHILNLNHGLLAHTPFENVQHFVNVAKELGRIEGVPHEDVHPKN
;
A
#
# COMPACT_ATOMS: atom_id res chain seq x y z
N LEU A 1 -11.51 -2.57 15.82
CA LEU A 1 -12.28 -2.43 14.57
C LEU A 1 -13.78 -2.34 14.86
N LYS A 2 -14.41 -3.31 15.57
CA LYS A 2 -15.86 -3.29 15.86
C LYS A 2 -16.33 -2.01 16.53
N GLY A 3 -15.62 -1.53 17.56
CA GLY A 3 -15.93 -0.26 18.23
C GLY A 3 -15.80 0.95 17.29
N LEU A 4 -14.74 0.98 16.48
CA LEU A 4 -14.53 2.05 15.49
C LEU A 4 -15.63 2.07 14.42
N ASN A 5 -16.02 0.89 13.91
CA ASN A 5 -17.13 0.82 12.95
C ASN A 5 -18.47 1.29 13.54
N ALA A 6 -18.72 1.01 14.84
CA ALA A 6 -19.91 1.50 15.53
C ALA A 6 -19.91 3.02 15.69
N GLU A 7 -18.76 3.62 16.00
CA GLU A 7 -18.60 5.09 16.11
C GLU A 7 -18.76 5.79 14.76
N LEU A 8 -18.23 5.18 13.69
CA LEU A 8 -18.28 5.74 12.33
C LEU A 8 -19.65 5.55 11.66
N ASN A 9 -20.56 4.74 12.21
CA ASN A 9 -21.91 4.49 11.66
C ASN A 9 -21.95 4.15 10.16
N GLY A 10 -20.88 3.56 9.63
CA GLY A 10 -20.76 3.24 8.20
C GLY A 10 -20.40 4.43 7.29
N GLU A 11 -20.13 5.60 7.85
CA GLU A 11 -19.80 6.81 7.05
C GLU A 11 -18.43 6.72 6.38
N LEU A 12 -17.49 5.97 6.99
CA LEU A 12 -16.13 5.79 6.45
C LEU A 12 -15.72 4.31 6.46
N PRO A 13 -15.06 3.83 5.40
CA PRO A 13 -14.49 2.50 5.42
C PRO A 13 -13.30 2.43 6.39
N VAL A 14 -13.21 1.33 7.13
CA VAL A 14 -12.07 1.04 8.02
C VAL A 14 -11.17 0.02 7.36
N LEU A 15 -9.90 0.39 7.17
CA LEU A 15 -8.88 -0.48 6.62
C LEU A 15 -8.11 -1.18 7.74
N GLY A 16 -7.99 -2.52 7.63
CA GLY A 16 -7.04 -3.29 8.39
C GLY A 16 -5.67 -3.29 7.73
N PHE A 17 -4.61 -3.58 8.47
CA PHE A 17 -3.28 -3.69 7.87
C PHE A 17 -2.32 -4.55 8.68
N ALA A 18 -1.25 -5.00 8.00
CA ALA A 18 -0.10 -5.66 8.62
C ALA A 18 1.19 -5.29 7.88
N GLY A 19 2.32 -5.36 8.56
CA GLY A 19 3.63 -5.44 7.90
C GLY A 19 3.79 -6.77 7.18
N SER A 20 4.45 -6.77 6.02
CA SER A 20 4.79 -8.02 5.35
C SER A 20 5.81 -8.84 6.16
N PRO A 21 5.88 -10.15 5.97
CA PRO A 21 6.87 -10.99 6.64
C PRO A 21 8.29 -10.48 6.49
N MET A 22 8.69 -10.05 5.29
CA MET A 22 10.03 -9.52 5.07
C MET A 22 10.25 -8.18 5.77
N SER A 23 9.27 -7.26 5.72
CA SER A 23 9.35 -6.00 6.47
C SER A 23 9.48 -6.22 7.97
N LEU A 24 8.74 -7.18 8.54
CA LEU A 24 8.86 -7.55 9.95
C LEU A 24 10.22 -8.18 10.27
N ALA A 25 10.72 -9.08 9.40
CA ALA A 25 12.04 -9.68 9.55
C ALA A 25 13.16 -8.65 9.57
N PHE A 26 13.08 -7.61 8.72
CA PHE A 26 14.05 -6.51 8.75
C PHE A 26 14.13 -5.82 10.12
N PHE A 27 12.99 -5.53 10.76
CA PHE A 27 12.97 -4.96 12.11
C PHE A 27 13.50 -5.95 13.17
N MET A 28 13.14 -7.24 13.06
CA MET A 28 13.57 -8.26 14.01
C MET A 28 15.07 -8.51 13.94
N ILE A 29 15.64 -8.65 12.73
CA ILE A 29 17.08 -8.86 12.53
C ILE A 29 17.87 -7.62 12.98
N ALA A 30 17.42 -6.42 12.62
CA ALA A 30 18.09 -5.19 13.03
C ALA A 30 17.96 -4.87 14.52
N GLY A 31 16.94 -5.40 15.22
CA GLY A 31 16.60 -5.10 16.60
C GLY A 31 16.05 -3.68 16.83
N ARG A 32 15.90 -2.90 15.76
CA ARG A 32 15.39 -1.51 15.71
C ARG A 32 15.04 -1.15 14.27
N SER A 33 14.76 0.16 13.99
CA SER A 33 14.63 0.61 12.60
C SER A 33 15.86 0.23 11.77
N PRO A 34 15.70 -0.48 10.63
CA PRO A 34 16.81 -1.03 9.87
C PRO A 34 17.58 -0.01 9.04
N ASN A 35 17.15 1.26 8.95
CA ASN A 35 17.71 2.27 8.03
C ASN A 35 19.24 2.41 8.09
N GLN A 36 19.85 2.23 9.27
CA GLN A 36 21.31 2.31 9.45
C GLN A 36 22.01 0.94 9.34
N LYS A 37 21.24 -0.16 9.17
CA LYS A 37 21.73 -1.54 9.18
C LYS A 37 21.25 -2.34 7.96
N LEU A 38 20.83 -1.69 6.91
CA LEU A 38 20.29 -2.36 5.72
C LEU A 38 21.25 -3.39 5.14
N ALA A 39 22.54 -3.04 5.00
CA ALA A 39 23.56 -3.94 4.49
C ALA A 39 23.76 -5.17 5.40
N GLU A 40 23.76 -4.98 6.72
CA GLU A 40 23.88 -6.07 7.70
C GLU A 40 22.66 -7.01 7.64
N VAL A 41 21.45 -6.45 7.50
CA VAL A 41 20.22 -7.23 7.39
C VAL A 41 20.19 -8.03 6.09
N LEU A 42 20.54 -7.44 4.96
CA LEU A 42 20.60 -8.13 3.67
C LEU A 42 21.66 -9.24 3.68
N ALA A 43 22.84 -8.98 4.25
CA ALA A 43 23.88 -10.00 4.41
C ALA A 43 23.40 -11.18 5.28
N PHE A 44 22.73 -10.90 6.40
CA PHE A 44 22.14 -11.95 7.25
C PHE A 44 21.12 -12.80 6.48
N ILE A 45 20.23 -12.16 5.70
CA ILE A 45 19.20 -12.84 4.89
C ILE A 45 19.84 -13.84 3.91
N GLU A 46 20.94 -13.44 3.27
CA GLU A 46 21.67 -14.31 2.32
C GLU A 46 22.47 -15.40 3.01
N GLU A 47 23.25 -15.05 4.04
CA GLU A 47 24.15 -15.97 4.76
C GLU A 47 23.38 -16.97 5.62
N GLN A 48 22.24 -16.57 6.18
CA GLN A 48 21.40 -17.39 7.04
C GLN A 48 20.07 -17.76 6.35
N ALA A 49 20.17 -18.23 5.11
CA ALA A 49 19.01 -18.46 4.25
C ALA A 49 17.97 -19.43 4.84
N GLU A 50 18.40 -20.49 5.53
CA GLU A 50 17.49 -21.47 6.18
C GLU A 50 16.75 -20.84 7.36
N ILE A 51 17.44 -20.06 8.17
CA ILE A 51 16.85 -19.34 9.32
C ILE A 51 15.87 -18.29 8.79
N THR A 52 16.26 -17.55 7.75
CA THR A 52 15.41 -16.56 7.09
C THR A 52 14.15 -17.21 6.57
N GLN A 53 14.25 -18.33 5.86
CA GLN A 53 13.10 -19.04 5.33
C GLN A 53 12.14 -19.49 6.45
N ALA A 54 12.65 -20.10 7.51
CA ALA A 54 11.83 -20.53 8.65
C ALA A 54 11.13 -19.36 9.35
N LEU A 55 11.85 -18.23 9.53
CA LEU A 55 11.28 -17.01 10.09
C LEU A 55 10.14 -16.46 9.23
N LEU A 56 10.35 -16.36 7.91
CA LEU A 56 9.35 -15.86 6.99
C LEU A 56 8.11 -16.78 6.90
N GLU A 57 8.29 -18.09 6.95
CA GLU A 57 7.19 -19.04 7.00
C GLU A 57 6.31 -18.84 8.24
N TRP A 58 6.93 -18.69 9.39
CA TRP A 58 6.22 -18.43 10.64
C TRP A 58 5.50 -17.07 10.62
N LEU A 59 6.18 -16.01 10.18
CA LEU A 59 5.60 -14.67 10.03
C LEU A 59 4.45 -14.67 9.01
N THR A 60 4.55 -15.48 7.95
CA THR A 60 3.47 -15.62 6.95
C THR A 60 2.19 -16.15 7.58
N VAL A 61 2.28 -17.22 8.36
CA VAL A 61 1.13 -17.80 9.08
C VAL A 61 0.51 -16.77 10.02
N MET A 62 1.34 -16.12 10.85
CA MET A 62 0.87 -15.07 11.74
C MET A 62 0.17 -13.92 11.01
N THR A 63 0.74 -13.48 9.88
CA THR A 63 0.18 -12.37 9.10
C THR A 63 -1.18 -12.76 8.50
N VAL A 64 -1.32 -13.97 7.97
CA VAL A 64 -2.60 -14.50 7.48
C VAL A 64 -3.65 -14.53 8.58
N ASP A 65 -3.33 -15.09 9.74
CA ASP A 65 -4.25 -15.16 10.87
C ASP A 65 -4.66 -13.77 11.34
N TYR A 66 -3.70 -12.84 11.41
CA TYR A 66 -3.97 -11.47 11.86
C TYR A 66 -4.84 -10.68 10.88
N LEU A 67 -4.57 -10.78 9.57
CA LEU A 67 -5.39 -10.09 8.56
C LEU A 67 -6.80 -10.70 8.47
N ASN A 68 -6.93 -12.02 8.52
CA ASN A 68 -8.24 -12.69 8.57
C ASN A 68 -9.03 -12.33 9.84
N PHE A 69 -8.36 -12.20 10.98
CA PHE A 69 -8.99 -11.70 12.20
C PHE A 69 -9.49 -10.25 12.05
N GLN A 70 -8.73 -9.38 11.36
CA GLN A 70 -9.17 -8.01 11.08
C GLN A 70 -10.39 -7.99 10.15
N ILE A 71 -10.39 -8.81 9.10
CA ILE A 71 -11.54 -8.97 8.18
C ILE A 71 -12.78 -9.43 8.99
N ALA A 72 -12.66 -10.51 9.77
CA ALA A 72 -13.74 -11.01 10.62
C ALA A 72 -14.20 -10.01 11.70
N SER A 73 -13.36 -9.05 12.04
CA SER A 73 -13.66 -7.97 12.97
C SER A 73 -14.25 -6.73 12.31
N GLY A 74 -14.52 -6.77 10.98
CA GLY A 74 -15.21 -5.72 10.26
C GLY A 74 -14.27 -4.76 9.52
N ALA A 75 -13.05 -5.17 9.16
CA ALA A 75 -12.25 -4.42 8.20
C ALA A 75 -12.91 -4.47 6.81
N HIS A 76 -13.09 -3.33 6.17
CA HIS A 76 -13.67 -3.22 4.83
C HIS A 76 -12.67 -3.57 3.73
N ALA A 77 -11.39 -3.40 4.00
CA ALA A 77 -10.27 -3.86 3.19
C ALA A 77 -9.07 -4.11 4.09
N VAL A 78 -8.08 -4.87 3.61
CA VAL A 78 -6.83 -5.08 4.34
C VAL A 78 -5.63 -4.75 3.45
N GLN A 79 -4.58 -4.15 4.05
CA GLN A 79 -3.37 -3.77 3.33
C GLN A 79 -2.13 -4.43 3.94
N LEU A 80 -1.34 -5.09 3.10
CA LEU A 80 -0.03 -5.63 3.44
C LEU A 80 1.06 -4.63 3.05
N PHE A 81 1.93 -4.26 3.99
CA PHE A 81 2.99 -3.28 3.77
C PHE A 81 4.35 -3.93 3.57
N GLU A 82 4.88 -3.93 2.33
CA GLU A 82 6.28 -4.23 2.03
C GLU A 82 7.09 -2.93 2.01
N SER A 83 7.55 -2.55 3.19
CA SER A 83 8.12 -1.22 3.44
C SER A 83 9.58 -1.07 3.01
N PHE A 84 10.24 -2.16 2.62
CA PHE A 84 11.65 -2.18 2.20
C PHE A 84 11.84 -2.69 0.77
N ALA A 85 10.77 -2.73 -0.03
CA ALA A 85 10.81 -3.22 -1.40
C ALA A 85 11.81 -2.47 -2.30
N ASP A 86 12.05 -1.20 -2.00
CA ASP A 86 13.00 -0.33 -2.70
C ASP A 86 14.48 -0.70 -2.49
N VAL A 87 14.79 -1.41 -1.42
CA VAL A 87 16.18 -1.78 -1.06
C VAL A 87 16.45 -3.28 -1.14
N ILE A 88 15.43 -4.09 -1.39
CA ILE A 88 15.58 -5.54 -1.51
C ILE A 88 16.05 -5.90 -2.91
N PRO A 89 17.22 -6.55 -3.08
CA PRO A 89 17.68 -7.04 -4.39
C PRO A 89 16.67 -7.99 -5.04
N LEU A 90 16.56 -7.95 -6.36
CA LEU A 90 15.59 -8.74 -7.13
C LEU A 90 15.63 -10.23 -6.80
N GLU A 91 16.81 -10.82 -6.67
CA GLU A 91 16.96 -12.25 -6.38
C GLU A 91 16.48 -12.62 -4.97
N ILE A 92 16.72 -11.75 -3.99
CA ILE A 92 16.17 -11.89 -2.64
C ILE A 92 14.65 -11.74 -2.67
N TYR A 93 14.14 -10.77 -3.43
CA TYR A 93 12.71 -10.55 -3.58
C TYR A 93 12.02 -11.80 -4.16
N LYS A 94 12.51 -12.33 -5.26
CA LYS A 94 11.98 -13.54 -5.90
C LYS A 94 12.05 -14.77 -4.99
N ARG A 95 13.16 -14.92 -4.28
CA ARG A 95 13.40 -16.11 -3.45
C ARG A 95 12.56 -16.10 -2.16
N PHE A 96 12.45 -14.97 -1.50
CA PHE A 96 11.92 -14.88 -0.15
C PHE A 96 10.63 -14.05 -0.03
N VAL A 97 10.50 -12.94 -0.77
CA VAL A 97 9.37 -12.01 -0.61
C VAL A 97 8.17 -12.48 -1.41
N GLN A 98 8.37 -12.71 -2.71
CA GLN A 98 7.30 -13.11 -3.62
C GLN A 98 6.51 -14.34 -3.12
N PRO A 99 7.14 -15.45 -2.67
CA PRO A 99 6.39 -16.61 -2.18
C PRO A 99 5.56 -16.32 -0.92
N THR A 100 5.99 -15.37 -0.07
CA THR A 100 5.21 -14.97 1.11
C THR A 100 3.98 -14.18 0.72
N HIS A 101 4.09 -13.27 -0.26
CA HIS A 101 2.95 -12.52 -0.80
C HIS A 101 1.91 -13.46 -1.38
N GLU A 102 2.31 -14.38 -2.27
CA GLU A 102 1.41 -15.36 -2.88
C GLU A 102 0.68 -16.23 -1.84
N LYS A 103 1.40 -16.72 -0.83
CA LYS A 103 0.81 -17.50 0.26
C LYS A 103 -0.20 -16.68 1.07
N ILE A 104 0.13 -15.42 1.41
CA ILE A 104 -0.75 -14.56 2.18
C ILE A 104 -2.03 -14.32 1.39
N PHE A 105 -1.94 -13.77 0.18
CA PHE A 105 -3.12 -13.37 -0.58
C PHE A 105 -4.01 -14.56 -0.99
N SER A 106 -3.42 -15.74 -1.23
CA SER A 106 -4.20 -16.96 -1.49
C SER A 106 -4.94 -17.50 -0.26
N ALA A 107 -4.48 -17.16 0.96
CA ALA A 107 -5.07 -17.64 2.22
C ALA A 107 -6.00 -16.61 2.91
N LEU A 108 -6.10 -15.39 2.37
CA LEU A 108 -7.03 -14.40 2.90
C LEU A 108 -8.47 -14.71 2.55
N SER A 109 -9.37 -14.36 3.45
CA SER A 109 -10.81 -14.36 3.19
C SER A 109 -11.16 -13.43 2.04
N THR A 110 -11.98 -13.91 1.11
CA THR A 110 -12.46 -13.15 -0.05
C THR A 110 -13.58 -12.17 0.28
N SER A 111 -14.00 -12.08 1.55
CA SER A 111 -15.06 -11.17 2.00
C SER A 111 -14.64 -9.70 2.07
N ALA A 112 -13.35 -9.40 1.94
CA ALA A 112 -12.82 -8.05 1.86
C ALA A 112 -11.69 -7.99 0.81
N PRO A 113 -11.58 -6.90 0.04
CA PRO A 113 -10.48 -6.73 -0.90
C PRO A 113 -9.15 -6.59 -0.15
N SER A 114 -8.08 -7.04 -0.81
CA SER A 114 -6.73 -7.00 -0.29
C SER A 114 -5.84 -6.08 -1.11
N ILE A 115 -4.97 -5.34 -0.45
CA ILE A 115 -4.07 -4.36 -1.06
C ILE A 115 -2.62 -4.78 -0.76
N LEU A 116 -1.78 -4.87 -1.76
CA LEU A 116 -0.34 -4.98 -1.60
C LEU A 116 0.29 -3.60 -1.80
N PHE A 117 0.87 -3.04 -0.75
CA PHE A 117 1.73 -1.87 -0.84
C PHE A 117 3.19 -2.30 -0.92
N THR A 118 3.90 -1.81 -1.95
CA THR A 118 5.35 -2.00 -2.09
C THR A 118 6.02 -0.64 -2.24
N LYS A 119 6.83 -0.28 -1.25
CA LYS A 119 7.52 1.01 -1.28
C LYS A 119 8.49 1.08 -2.45
N GLU A 120 8.21 1.97 -3.42
CA GLU A 120 9.08 2.27 -4.57
C GLU A 120 9.69 1.03 -5.26
N SER A 121 8.94 -0.06 -5.32
CA SER A 121 9.38 -1.28 -6.02
C SER A 121 9.23 -1.12 -7.53
N PRO A 122 10.28 -1.35 -8.32
CA PRO A 122 10.18 -1.32 -9.78
C PRO A 122 9.63 -2.64 -10.37
N HIS A 123 9.34 -3.63 -9.55
CA HIS A 123 9.04 -5.01 -9.95
C HIS A 123 7.53 -5.26 -10.12
N LEU A 124 6.88 -4.48 -11.01
CA LEU A 124 5.44 -4.59 -11.25
C LEU A 124 5.01 -6.02 -11.63
N ASP A 125 5.80 -6.73 -12.43
CA ASP A 125 5.49 -8.12 -12.84
C ASP A 125 5.35 -9.06 -11.65
N LEU A 126 6.21 -8.90 -10.63
CA LEU A 126 6.14 -9.70 -9.40
C LEU A 126 4.96 -9.28 -8.53
N MET A 127 4.65 -7.99 -8.46
CA MET A 127 3.48 -7.50 -7.74
C MET A 127 2.18 -8.05 -8.35
N LEU A 128 2.07 -8.08 -9.69
CA LEU A 128 0.91 -8.63 -10.41
C LEU A 128 0.68 -10.12 -10.12
N GLN A 129 1.73 -10.86 -9.80
CA GLN A 129 1.66 -12.29 -9.45
C GLN A 129 1.31 -12.53 -7.97
N SER A 130 1.26 -11.50 -7.13
CA SER A 130 1.04 -11.66 -5.69
C SER A 130 -0.32 -12.24 -5.33
N GLY A 131 -1.34 -12.05 -6.16
CA GLY A 131 -2.73 -12.40 -5.88
C GLY A 131 -3.52 -11.33 -5.11
N ALA A 132 -2.95 -10.14 -4.85
CA ALA A 132 -3.67 -9.03 -4.25
C ALA A 132 -4.74 -8.46 -5.19
N SER A 133 -5.86 -7.98 -4.63
CA SER A 133 -6.94 -7.35 -5.40
C SER A 133 -6.56 -5.94 -5.90
N VAL A 134 -5.66 -5.28 -5.17
CA VAL A 134 -5.20 -3.91 -5.45
C VAL A 134 -3.69 -3.84 -5.27
N LEU A 135 -2.99 -3.17 -6.18
CA LEU A 135 -1.57 -2.88 -6.06
C LEU A 135 -1.33 -1.40 -5.75
N SER A 136 -0.78 -1.13 -4.58
CA SER A 136 -0.36 0.22 -4.18
C SER A 136 1.08 0.46 -4.60
N VAL A 137 1.27 1.34 -5.58
CA VAL A 137 2.53 1.53 -6.30
C VAL A 137 3.19 2.87 -5.96
N GLY A 138 4.53 2.88 -6.00
CA GLY A 138 5.34 4.07 -5.83
C GLY A 138 5.51 4.89 -7.13
N ASN A 139 6.26 5.98 -7.04
CA ASN A 139 6.53 6.88 -8.17
C ASN A 139 7.41 6.28 -9.25
N CYS A 140 8.15 5.22 -8.93
CA CYS A 140 8.96 4.49 -9.91
C CYS A 140 8.11 3.73 -10.95
N ILE A 141 6.80 3.62 -10.73
CA ILE A 141 5.84 3.01 -11.65
C ILE A 141 5.00 4.10 -12.33
N GLU A 142 5.09 4.19 -13.65
CA GLU A 142 4.21 5.05 -14.44
C GLU A 142 2.82 4.41 -14.54
N LEU A 143 1.80 5.04 -13.96
CA LEU A 143 0.42 4.51 -13.88
C LEU A 143 -0.16 4.19 -15.26
N GLU A 144 0.09 5.02 -16.27
CA GLU A 144 -0.39 4.78 -17.63
C GLU A 144 0.18 3.47 -18.22
N GLN A 145 1.45 3.18 -17.94
CA GLN A 145 2.08 1.93 -18.39
C GLN A 145 1.56 0.73 -17.60
N ALA A 146 1.40 0.88 -16.29
CA ALA A 146 0.84 -0.14 -15.42
C ALA A 146 -0.60 -0.52 -15.86
N GLN A 147 -1.45 0.47 -16.14
CA GLN A 147 -2.80 0.25 -16.65
C GLN A 147 -2.83 -0.44 -18.02
N LYS A 148 -1.89 -0.11 -18.90
CA LYS A 148 -1.77 -0.81 -20.21
C LYS A 148 -1.33 -2.26 -20.06
N GLN A 149 -0.43 -2.53 -19.11
CA GLN A 149 0.10 -3.88 -18.84
C GLN A 149 -0.94 -4.78 -18.16
N ALA A 150 -1.75 -4.22 -17.26
CA ALA A 150 -2.77 -4.95 -16.51
C ALA A 150 -4.06 -4.14 -16.39
N PRO A 151 -4.88 -4.05 -17.46
CA PRO A 151 -6.04 -3.15 -17.53
C PRO A 151 -7.16 -3.49 -16.54
N GLU A 152 -7.23 -4.73 -16.06
CA GLU A 152 -8.22 -5.18 -15.07
C GLU A 152 -7.74 -5.00 -13.62
N MET A 153 -6.43 -4.74 -13.41
CA MET A 153 -5.88 -4.54 -12.07
C MET A 153 -6.29 -3.16 -11.52
N ILE A 154 -6.62 -3.13 -10.24
CA ILE A 154 -6.83 -1.88 -9.53
C ILE A 154 -5.50 -1.38 -8.99
N PHE A 155 -5.10 -0.17 -9.38
CA PHE A 155 -3.90 0.47 -8.85
C PHE A 155 -4.26 1.54 -7.81
N GLN A 156 -3.51 1.59 -6.72
CA GLN A 156 -3.56 2.64 -5.71
C GLN A 156 -2.28 3.47 -5.76
N GLY A 157 -2.39 4.79 -5.68
CA GLY A 157 -1.26 5.71 -5.72
C GLY A 157 -1.46 6.75 -6.82
N ASN A 158 -0.43 7.45 -7.30
CA ASN A 158 0.94 7.45 -6.79
C ASN A 158 1.49 8.88 -6.78
N VAL A 159 0.73 9.81 -6.23
CA VAL A 159 1.20 11.21 -6.09
C VAL A 159 2.39 11.25 -5.13
N ASP A 160 3.46 11.95 -5.53
CA ASP A 160 4.66 12.09 -4.70
C ASP A 160 4.33 12.83 -3.39
N ASN A 161 4.59 12.19 -2.27
CA ASN A 161 4.37 12.77 -0.95
C ASN A 161 5.23 14.02 -0.69
N LYS A 162 6.35 14.20 -1.40
CA LYS A 162 7.17 15.39 -1.34
C LYS A 162 6.45 16.62 -1.91
N ILE A 163 5.62 16.42 -2.93
CA ILE A 163 4.80 17.51 -3.48
C ILE A 163 3.82 18.03 -2.42
N LEU A 164 3.27 17.15 -1.58
CA LEU A 164 2.42 17.60 -0.46
C LEU A 164 3.23 18.30 0.63
N ALA A 165 4.45 17.86 0.88
CA ALA A 165 5.29 18.43 1.93
C ALA A 165 5.83 19.82 1.55
N ASP A 166 6.37 19.95 0.34
CA ASP A 166 7.20 21.07 -0.06
C ASP A 166 6.59 21.91 -1.19
N GLY A 167 5.55 21.40 -1.86
CA GLY A 167 4.94 22.01 -3.03
C GLY A 167 3.87 23.07 -2.69
N THR A 168 3.60 23.90 -3.67
CA THR A 168 2.48 24.86 -3.67
C THR A 168 1.15 24.16 -3.93
N LYS A 169 0.04 24.82 -3.58
CA LYS A 169 -1.31 24.32 -3.91
C LYS A 169 -1.50 24.06 -5.42
N ALA A 170 -0.89 24.89 -6.27
CA ALA A 170 -0.98 24.69 -7.73
C ALA A 170 -0.27 23.40 -8.17
N GLU A 171 0.92 23.12 -7.62
CA GLU A 171 1.67 21.89 -7.91
C GLU A 171 0.93 20.65 -7.39
N ILE A 172 0.30 20.74 -6.22
CA ILE A 172 -0.54 19.66 -5.68
C ILE A 172 -1.73 19.39 -6.62
N THR A 173 -2.43 20.45 -7.06
CA THR A 173 -3.55 20.32 -8.02
C THR A 173 -3.09 19.65 -9.31
N GLN A 174 -1.97 20.09 -9.87
CA GLN A 174 -1.40 19.52 -11.10
C GLN A 174 -1.01 18.05 -10.92
N ALA A 175 -0.44 17.68 -9.77
CA ALA A 175 -0.05 16.30 -9.49
C ALA A 175 -1.27 15.36 -9.38
N VAL A 176 -2.35 15.81 -8.73
CA VAL A 176 -3.62 15.07 -8.67
C VAL A 176 -4.22 14.91 -10.05
N GLN A 177 -4.27 16.00 -10.83
CA GLN A 177 -4.79 15.97 -12.20
C GLN A 177 -4.01 14.99 -13.08
N LYS A 178 -2.68 15.08 -13.07
CA LYS A 178 -1.79 14.16 -13.79
C LYS A 178 -2.05 12.69 -13.40
N CYS A 179 -2.20 12.43 -12.11
CA CYS A 179 -2.46 11.08 -11.61
C CYS A 179 -3.78 10.52 -12.15
N PHE A 180 -4.85 11.31 -12.20
CA PHE A 180 -6.12 10.93 -12.81
C PHE A 180 -6.03 10.75 -14.33
N GLU A 181 -5.27 11.58 -15.02
CA GLU A 181 -5.05 11.44 -16.47
C GLU A 181 -4.30 10.14 -16.78
N GLN A 182 -3.23 9.86 -16.07
CA GLN A 182 -2.41 8.65 -16.24
C GLN A 182 -3.17 7.35 -15.92
N SER A 183 -4.05 7.37 -14.91
CA SER A 183 -4.88 6.21 -14.57
C SER A 183 -6.08 6.02 -15.49
N GLY A 184 -6.36 6.97 -16.38
CA GLY A 184 -7.57 6.97 -17.21
C GLY A 184 -8.88 7.00 -16.40
N ARG A 185 -8.81 7.36 -15.12
CA ARG A 185 -9.93 7.40 -14.16
C ARG A 185 -10.69 6.08 -14.00
N LYS A 186 -10.01 4.96 -14.22
CA LYS A 186 -10.58 3.61 -14.11
C LYS A 186 -9.67 2.72 -13.28
N ASN A 187 -10.27 1.83 -12.50
CA ASN A 187 -9.52 0.87 -11.69
C ASN A 187 -8.39 1.55 -10.90
N HIS A 188 -8.70 2.70 -10.27
CA HIS A 188 -7.71 3.53 -9.61
C HIS A 188 -8.23 4.09 -8.28
N ILE A 189 -7.38 3.99 -7.25
CA ILE A 189 -7.57 4.62 -5.94
C ILE A 189 -6.51 5.69 -5.80
N LEU A 190 -6.90 6.97 -5.84
CA LEU A 190 -5.96 8.06 -5.65
C LEU A 190 -5.34 7.99 -4.25
N ASN A 191 -4.04 7.97 -4.20
CA ASN A 191 -3.26 8.00 -2.97
C ASN A 191 -1.88 8.62 -3.24
N LEU A 192 -1.10 8.79 -2.19
CA LEU A 192 0.32 9.11 -2.29
C LEU A 192 1.13 7.84 -2.59
N ASN A 193 2.36 8.01 -3.06
CA ASN A 193 3.35 6.95 -3.23
C ASN A 193 3.79 6.34 -1.89
N HIS A 194 3.75 7.13 -0.81
CA HIS A 194 4.15 6.75 0.54
C HIS A 194 3.37 7.57 1.59
N GLY A 195 3.59 7.29 2.88
CA GLY A 195 3.02 8.08 3.97
C GLY A 195 3.45 9.55 3.94
N LEU A 196 2.70 10.40 4.64
CA LEU A 196 3.03 11.83 4.81
C LEU A 196 4.40 11.99 5.46
N LEU A 197 5.15 13.02 5.03
CA LEU A 197 6.37 13.42 5.73
C LEU A 197 6.01 14.19 7.01
N ALA A 198 6.88 14.12 8.01
CA ALA A 198 6.62 14.72 9.32
C ALA A 198 6.38 16.25 9.28
N HIS A 199 6.92 16.93 8.27
CA HIS A 199 6.78 18.37 8.06
C HIS A 199 5.70 18.75 7.04
N THR A 200 4.89 17.78 6.57
CA THR A 200 3.83 18.07 5.59
C THR A 200 2.79 19.00 6.22
N PRO A 201 2.54 20.21 5.65
CA PRO A 201 1.54 21.12 6.17
C PRO A 201 0.12 20.54 6.08
N PHE A 202 -0.66 20.71 7.13
CA PHE A 202 -2.04 20.25 7.18
C PHE A 202 -2.89 20.84 6.04
N GLU A 203 -2.67 22.10 5.71
CA GLU A 203 -3.37 22.81 4.64
C GLU A 203 -3.12 22.19 3.25
N ASN A 204 -1.94 21.61 3.03
CA ASN A 204 -1.61 20.91 1.80
C ASN A 204 -2.35 19.57 1.72
N VAL A 205 -2.44 18.85 2.83
CA VAL A 205 -3.22 17.61 2.91
C VAL A 205 -4.71 17.88 2.65
N GLN A 206 -5.25 18.93 3.30
CA GLN A 206 -6.63 19.35 3.10
C GLN A 206 -6.89 19.74 1.63
N HIS A 207 -5.97 20.50 1.03
CA HIS A 207 -6.06 20.89 -0.36
C HIS A 207 -6.04 19.67 -1.30
N PHE A 208 -5.13 18.71 -1.06
CA PHE A 208 -5.05 17.45 -1.82
C PHE A 208 -6.39 16.70 -1.78
N VAL A 209 -6.99 16.52 -0.61
CA VAL A 209 -8.27 15.84 -0.44
C VAL A 209 -9.41 16.58 -1.16
N ASN A 210 -9.45 17.90 -1.06
CA ASN A 210 -10.49 18.72 -1.71
C ASN A 210 -10.40 18.62 -3.24
N VAL A 211 -9.18 18.76 -3.80
CA VAL A 211 -8.93 18.62 -5.23
C VAL A 211 -9.25 17.20 -5.71
N ALA A 212 -8.88 16.18 -4.92
CA ALA A 212 -9.19 14.79 -5.22
C ALA A 212 -10.72 14.57 -5.33
N LYS A 213 -11.50 15.11 -4.39
CA LYS A 213 -12.98 15.04 -4.42
C LYS A 213 -13.58 15.80 -5.59
N GLU A 214 -13.05 16.96 -5.91
CA GLU A 214 -13.53 17.80 -7.03
C GLU A 214 -13.27 17.14 -8.38
N LEU A 215 -12.02 16.76 -8.64
CA LEU A 215 -11.61 16.17 -9.90
C LEU A 215 -12.00 14.69 -10.05
N GLY A 216 -12.19 13.99 -8.94
CA GLY A 216 -12.60 12.58 -8.93
C GLY A 216 -14.09 12.35 -9.15
N ARG A 217 -14.92 13.40 -9.23
CA ARG A 217 -16.35 13.27 -9.52
C ARG A 217 -16.55 12.66 -10.91
N ILE A 218 -17.32 11.58 -10.96
CA ILE A 218 -17.74 10.95 -12.21
C ILE A 218 -19.18 11.37 -12.46
N GLU A 219 -19.45 12.00 -13.61
CA GLU A 219 -20.80 12.40 -13.97
C GLU A 219 -21.75 11.20 -14.00
N GLY A 220 -22.89 11.33 -13.35
CA GLY A 220 -23.93 10.28 -13.29
C GLY A 220 -23.81 9.27 -12.17
N VAL A 221 -22.77 9.34 -11.32
CA VAL A 221 -22.68 8.55 -10.08
C VAL A 221 -23.19 9.40 -8.91
N PRO A 222 -24.23 8.99 -8.16
CA PRO A 222 -24.67 9.72 -6.98
C PRO A 222 -23.52 9.75 -5.95
N HIS A 223 -23.08 10.94 -5.56
CA HIS A 223 -22.22 11.11 -4.41
C HIS A 223 -23.07 11.28 -3.16
N GLU A 224 -22.98 10.36 -2.24
CA GLU A 224 -23.35 10.67 -0.86
C GLU A 224 -22.28 11.61 -0.30
N ASP A 225 -22.63 12.88 -0.15
CA ASP A 225 -21.78 13.84 0.54
C ASP A 225 -21.67 13.42 2.01
N VAL A 226 -20.58 12.75 2.35
CA VAL A 226 -20.22 12.46 3.73
C VAL A 226 -19.76 13.78 4.35
N HIS A 227 -20.71 14.58 4.84
CA HIS A 227 -20.42 15.73 5.68
C HIS A 227 -20.21 15.23 7.11
N PRO A 228 -19.07 15.52 7.76
CA PRO A 228 -18.98 15.32 9.19
C PRO A 228 -20.08 16.17 9.85
N LYS A 229 -20.98 15.51 10.54
CA LYS A 229 -21.94 16.22 11.40
C LYS A 229 -21.13 16.94 12.49
N ASN A 230 -21.23 18.27 12.53
CA ASN A 230 -20.66 19.13 13.58
C ASN A 230 -21.08 18.67 14.97
#